data_6f74095dd87384e176d208c497eae1b7
#
_entry.id   6f74095dd87384e176d208c497eae1b7
#
_cell.length_a   1.000
_cell.length_b   1.000
_cell.length_c   1.000
_cell.angle_alpha   90.00
_cell.angle_beta   90.00
_cell.angle_gamma   90.00
#
_symmetry.space_group_name_H-M   'P 1'
#
loop_
_entity.id
_entity.type
_entity.pdbx_description
1 polymer ?
#
loop_
_entity_poly.entity_id
_entity_poly.type
_entity_poly.pdbx_seq_one_letter_code
_entity_poly.pdbx_strand_id
1 'polypeptide(L)'
;MPRPVPAVALALTALCLATSTPRATAAGPYDDLVKHTPAGANVLALIDAKGAYASELAKAEQWREKGQPGHRGLGFVPPDADRVVIAADVNFNSSHRNFQIGIVRVSQVPSVRALAAQEGGSVDQIAGEFAVWSPRDVYYANLSGTELAAVYPADRQFTARWLRAIKAKRTGELSPYLRKAADAAGESTVTVAIDLEDAVDRNVLRLMLPASPTVAKTKNLDVPTLANFLASVKGFTFSAKVSAEITASATIEFGFDPNRYRAILPELFRELLDGQGIAVAGVETWDAKFTETGMTLSGPLASADLKRIVSLLAFPSPGGEAEPAAKSGEPTAAATRRYLAAVDSILSDMRKLQDTKNYEKTATWHEKAAGQLEQLSRQGVDPVAVDAGLQSAKRLRAIAESLRGVPIDVNALEANAYYSSRPSIGMIHGGPWGWQPFVGPNQVDTNIPQVREQMLKVIADDQKRRTLTWSQIEQIGVAARMKMTEKYTIKF
;
A
#
# COMPACT_ATOMS: atom_id res chain seq x y z
N MET A 1 -65.12 12.28 -64.69
CA MET A 1 -64.23 13.32 -64.08
C MET A 1 -63.61 12.79 -62.85
N PRO A 2 -62.35 12.35 -62.87
CA PRO A 2 -61.62 11.98 -61.68
C PRO A 2 -60.92 13.19 -61.05
N ARG A 3 -61.01 13.31 -59.73
CA ARG A 3 -60.37 14.35 -58.90
C ARG A 3 -58.87 14.02 -58.71
N PRO A 4 -57.97 15.01 -58.71
CA PRO A 4 -56.56 14.80 -58.43
C PRO A 4 -56.33 14.67 -56.93
N VAL A 5 -55.56 13.66 -56.57
CA VAL A 5 -54.99 13.42 -55.17
C VAL A 5 -53.71 14.25 -55.06
N PRO A 6 -53.54 15.07 -54.02
CA PRO A 6 -52.30 15.87 -53.90
C PRO A 6 -51.11 15.01 -53.45
N ALA A 7 -50.05 15.11 -54.22
CA ALA A 7 -48.70 14.60 -53.96
C ALA A 7 -47.96 15.43 -52.90
N VAL A 8 -48.26 15.26 -51.62
CA VAL A 8 -47.55 15.94 -50.51
C VAL A 8 -47.24 14.98 -49.34
N ALA A 9 -47.09 13.70 -49.54
CA ALA A 9 -46.81 12.74 -48.44
C ALA A 9 -45.54 11.92 -48.61
N LEU A 10 -44.51 12.37 -49.36
CA LEU A 10 -43.28 11.59 -49.56
C LEU A 10 -41.98 12.37 -49.31
N ALA A 11 -41.98 13.43 -48.49
CA ALA A 11 -40.80 14.26 -48.23
C ALA A 11 -40.41 14.32 -46.73
N LEU A 12 -40.96 13.50 -45.84
CA LEU A 12 -40.69 13.59 -44.37
C LEU A 12 -40.16 12.31 -43.74
N THR A 13 -39.69 11.31 -44.48
CA THR A 13 -39.10 10.10 -43.95
C THR A 13 -37.59 9.90 -44.22
N ALA A 14 -36.90 10.93 -44.70
CA ALA A 14 -35.46 10.86 -45.04
C ALA A 14 -34.56 11.68 -44.09
N LEU A 15 -35.01 12.11 -42.93
CA LEU A 15 -34.21 12.98 -42.05
C LEU A 15 -34.04 12.45 -40.60
N CYS A 16 -34.04 11.14 -40.37
CA CYS A 16 -33.76 10.56 -39.08
C CYS A 16 -32.76 9.38 -39.10
N LEU A 17 -31.91 9.33 -40.12
CA LEU A 17 -30.71 8.52 -40.10
C LEU A 17 -29.48 9.43 -39.97
N ALA A 18 -29.50 10.32 -38.99
CA ALA A 18 -28.26 10.85 -38.44
C ALA A 18 -27.56 9.69 -37.81
N THR A 19 -26.70 9.05 -38.59
CA THR A 19 -25.67 8.12 -38.10
C THR A 19 -24.96 8.81 -36.95
N SER A 20 -25.28 8.39 -35.73
CA SER A 20 -24.41 8.62 -34.57
C SER A 20 -23.12 7.86 -34.87
N THR A 21 -22.22 8.48 -35.64
CA THR A 21 -20.82 8.07 -35.65
C THR A 21 -20.40 8.03 -34.20
N PRO A 22 -19.93 6.87 -33.70
CA PRO A 22 -19.36 6.83 -32.36
C PRO A 22 -18.24 7.87 -32.36
N ARG A 23 -18.44 8.91 -31.56
CA ARG A 23 -17.43 9.95 -31.35
C ARG A 23 -16.21 9.17 -30.88
N ALA A 24 -15.17 9.07 -31.70
CA ALA A 24 -13.91 8.51 -31.30
C ALA A 24 -13.49 9.31 -30.07
N THR A 25 -13.64 8.74 -28.90
CA THR A 25 -13.16 9.32 -27.65
C THR A 25 -11.67 9.50 -27.87
N ALA A 26 -11.20 10.74 -27.78
CA ALA A 26 -9.79 11.02 -27.89
C ALA A 26 -9.06 10.12 -26.86
N ALA A 27 -8.02 9.41 -27.29
CA ALA A 27 -7.26 8.52 -26.43
C ALA A 27 -6.84 9.28 -25.18
N GLY A 28 -7.11 8.70 -24.01
CA GLY A 28 -6.73 9.27 -22.73
C GLY A 28 -5.21 9.41 -22.61
N PRO A 29 -4.71 10.31 -21.76
CA PRO A 29 -3.28 10.60 -21.66
C PRO A 29 -2.44 9.40 -21.20
N TYR A 30 -3.05 8.35 -20.66
CA TYR A 30 -2.41 7.14 -20.15
C TYR A 30 -2.74 5.87 -20.94
N ASP A 31 -3.59 5.92 -21.95
CA ASP A 31 -4.09 4.72 -22.66
C ASP A 31 -2.98 3.83 -23.21
N ASP A 32 -1.91 4.45 -23.68
CA ASP A 32 -0.75 3.75 -24.22
C ASP A 32 0.12 3.05 -23.17
N LEU A 33 0.04 3.45 -21.90
CA LEU A 33 0.66 2.74 -20.77
C LEU A 33 -0.32 1.76 -20.10
N VAL A 34 -1.56 2.18 -19.92
CA VAL A 34 -2.62 1.39 -19.29
C VAL A 34 -2.90 0.09 -20.06
N LYS A 35 -2.78 0.09 -21.39
CA LYS A 35 -2.90 -1.14 -22.21
C LYS A 35 -1.93 -2.25 -21.80
N HIS A 36 -0.85 -1.94 -21.10
CA HIS A 36 0.14 -2.92 -20.62
C HIS A 36 -0.18 -3.47 -19.23
N THR A 37 -1.24 -2.99 -18.58
CA THR A 37 -1.63 -3.53 -17.27
C THR A 37 -2.16 -4.97 -17.42
N PRO A 38 -1.84 -5.87 -16.47
CA PRO A 38 -2.37 -7.23 -16.51
C PRO A 38 -3.86 -7.24 -16.15
N ALA A 39 -4.56 -8.25 -16.63
CA ALA A 39 -5.91 -8.56 -16.16
C ALA A 39 -5.88 -8.89 -14.67
N GLY A 40 -6.98 -8.55 -13.96
CA GLY A 40 -7.13 -8.82 -12.54
C GLY A 40 -6.53 -7.75 -11.63
N ALA A 41 -5.97 -6.66 -12.16
CA ALA A 41 -5.63 -5.51 -11.33
C ALA A 41 -6.88 -4.91 -10.68
N ASN A 42 -6.83 -4.68 -9.37
CA ASN A 42 -7.88 -4.00 -8.61
C ASN A 42 -7.40 -2.65 -8.02
N VAL A 43 -6.14 -2.31 -8.22
CA VAL A 43 -5.56 -1.00 -7.89
C VAL A 43 -4.89 -0.44 -9.12
N LEU A 44 -5.13 0.84 -9.41
CA LEU A 44 -4.51 1.59 -10.49
C LEU A 44 -4.04 2.95 -9.97
N ALA A 45 -2.78 3.28 -10.19
CA ALA A 45 -2.28 4.62 -9.94
C ALA A 45 -1.69 5.22 -11.22
N LEU A 46 -2.00 6.47 -11.46
CA LEU A 46 -1.64 7.25 -12.62
C LEU A 46 -0.97 8.55 -12.16
N ILE A 47 0.25 8.80 -12.61
CA ILE A 47 1.03 9.95 -12.16
C ILE A 47 1.56 10.71 -13.39
N ASP A 48 1.17 11.97 -13.51
CA ASP A 48 1.80 12.93 -14.43
C ASP A 48 3.08 13.45 -13.76
N ALA A 49 4.15 12.68 -13.89
CA ALA A 49 5.43 13.01 -13.28
C ALA A 49 6.01 14.31 -13.86
N LYS A 50 5.91 14.50 -15.18
CA LYS A 50 6.38 15.72 -15.85
C LYS A 50 5.66 16.95 -15.35
N GLY A 51 4.32 16.90 -15.25
CA GLY A 51 3.52 18.01 -14.71
C GLY A 51 3.83 18.26 -13.24
N ALA A 52 3.95 17.22 -12.43
CA ALA A 52 4.30 17.33 -11.01
C ALA A 52 5.64 18.06 -10.80
N TYR A 53 6.68 17.60 -11.48
CA TYR A 53 8.02 18.20 -11.36
C TYR A 53 8.17 19.57 -12.05
N ALA A 54 7.25 19.96 -12.94
CA ALA A 54 7.17 21.27 -13.55
C ALA A 54 6.41 22.31 -12.73
N SER A 55 5.65 21.87 -11.71
CA SER A 55 4.80 22.74 -10.89
C SER A 55 5.60 23.81 -10.13
N GLU A 56 4.92 24.89 -9.74
CA GLU A 56 5.55 25.97 -8.94
C GLU A 56 5.98 25.45 -7.56
N LEU A 57 5.15 24.62 -6.94
CA LEU A 57 5.48 23.98 -5.67
C LEU A 57 6.74 23.10 -5.77
N ALA A 58 6.84 22.29 -6.82
CA ALA A 58 8.01 21.44 -7.03
C ALA A 58 9.29 22.22 -7.23
N LYS A 59 9.21 23.39 -7.90
CA LYS A 59 10.33 24.32 -8.05
C LYS A 59 10.68 24.98 -6.72
N ALA A 60 9.70 25.46 -5.96
CA ALA A 60 9.91 26.09 -4.66
C ALA A 60 10.50 25.13 -3.64
N GLU A 61 10.05 23.86 -3.61
CA GLU A 61 10.57 22.82 -2.74
C GLU A 61 11.76 22.04 -3.32
N GLN A 62 12.26 22.42 -4.52
CA GLN A 62 13.44 21.82 -5.15
C GLN A 62 13.32 20.29 -5.34
N TRP A 63 12.18 19.80 -5.82
CA TRP A 63 11.92 18.36 -5.97
C TRP A 63 12.87 17.64 -6.93
N ARG A 64 13.52 18.38 -7.86
CA ARG A 64 14.47 17.81 -8.83
C ARG A 64 15.90 17.74 -8.34
N GLU A 65 16.24 18.37 -7.23
CA GLU A 65 17.62 18.38 -6.75
C GLU A 65 18.03 16.99 -6.29
N LYS A 66 18.97 16.41 -7.02
CA LYS A 66 19.57 15.12 -6.74
C LYS A 66 20.61 15.26 -5.64
N GLY A 67 20.67 14.35 -4.70
CA GLY A 67 21.87 14.13 -3.91
C GLY A 67 21.76 14.31 -2.42
N GLN A 68 20.55 14.31 -1.84
CA GLN A 68 20.41 14.13 -0.39
C GLN A 68 19.66 12.86 -0.07
N PRO A 69 20.09 12.07 0.94
CA PRO A 69 19.36 10.92 1.44
C PRO A 69 17.97 11.39 1.90
N GLY A 70 16.90 10.77 1.34
CA GLY A 70 15.54 11.22 1.57
C GLY A 70 15.03 12.07 0.42
N HIS A 71 14.69 11.45 -0.67
CA HIS A 71 14.18 12.07 -1.90
C HIS A 71 13.16 13.17 -1.63
N ARG A 72 13.46 14.39 -2.05
CA ARG A 72 12.56 15.54 -1.90
C ARG A 72 11.49 15.63 -2.97
N GLY A 73 11.38 14.68 -3.90
CA GLY A 73 10.38 14.64 -4.95
C GLY A 73 9.13 13.82 -4.58
N LEU A 74 8.52 13.23 -5.60
CA LEU A 74 7.41 12.28 -5.46
C LEU A 74 7.92 10.88 -5.05
N GLY A 75 8.86 10.79 -4.12
CA GLY A 75 9.38 9.53 -3.62
C GLY A 75 10.11 8.72 -4.70
N PHE A 76 9.59 7.53 -5.03
CA PHE A 76 10.18 6.59 -6.00
C PHE A 76 10.04 7.01 -7.47
N VAL A 77 9.27 8.07 -7.77
CA VAL A 77 9.03 8.53 -9.15
C VAL A 77 10.28 9.25 -9.67
N PRO A 78 10.91 8.78 -10.77
CA PRO A 78 12.11 9.41 -11.31
C PRO A 78 11.83 10.84 -11.78
N PRO A 79 12.76 11.79 -11.55
CA PRO A 79 12.57 13.19 -11.98
C PRO A 79 12.55 13.41 -13.49
N ASP A 80 13.03 12.44 -14.27
CA ASP A 80 13.04 12.41 -15.74
C ASP A 80 11.86 11.62 -16.32
N ALA A 81 10.98 11.06 -15.46
CA ALA A 81 9.78 10.43 -15.90
C ALA A 81 8.80 11.44 -16.53
N ASP A 82 8.15 11.03 -17.62
CA ASP A 82 7.01 11.74 -18.20
C ASP A 82 5.74 11.33 -17.46
N ARG A 83 5.45 10.04 -17.46
CA ARG A 83 4.26 9.43 -16.84
C ARG A 83 4.59 8.11 -16.18
N VAL A 84 3.83 7.81 -15.13
CA VAL A 84 3.92 6.54 -14.41
C VAL A 84 2.54 5.94 -14.28
N VAL A 85 2.44 4.65 -14.59
CA VAL A 85 1.24 3.83 -14.33
C VAL A 85 1.67 2.70 -13.40
N ILE A 86 0.91 2.50 -12.32
CA ILE A 86 1.10 1.36 -11.42
C ILE A 86 -0.20 0.61 -11.36
N ALA A 87 -0.16 -0.68 -11.62
CA ALA A 87 -1.30 -1.59 -11.47
C ALA A 87 -0.94 -2.70 -10.49
N ALA A 88 -1.86 -3.02 -9.60
CA ALA A 88 -1.65 -4.09 -8.63
C ALA A 88 -2.93 -4.92 -8.43
N ASP A 89 -2.74 -6.16 -8.06
CA ASP A 89 -3.76 -7.03 -7.48
C ASP A 89 -3.47 -7.19 -5.98
N VAL A 90 -4.34 -6.62 -5.16
CA VAL A 90 -4.21 -6.59 -3.70
C VAL A 90 -5.36 -7.36 -3.06
N ASN A 91 -5.02 -8.32 -2.24
CA ASN A 91 -5.99 -8.96 -1.36
C ASN A 91 -6.18 -8.08 -0.11
N PHE A 92 -7.29 -7.35 -0.05
CA PHE A 92 -7.56 -6.40 1.05
C PHE A 92 -7.77 -7.08 2.40
N ASN A 93 -8.17 -8.37 2.43
CA ASN A 93 -8.37 -9.11 3.68
C ASN A 93 -7.03 -9.49 4.35
N SER A 94 -6.00 -9.80 3.56
CA SER A 94 -4.68 -10.20 4.05
C SER A 94 -3.61 -9.12 3.86
N SER A 95 -3.95 -8.00 3.23
CA SER A 95 -3.00 -6.95 2.80
C SER A 95 -1.85 -7.48 1.94
N HIS A 96 -2.08 -8.63 1.27
CA HIS A 96 -1.09 -9.26 0.40
C HIS A 96 -1.23 -8.73 -1.03
N ARG A 97 -0.09 -8.45 -1.67
CA ARG A 97 -0.04 -8.09 -3.09
C ARG A 97 0.28 -9.34 -3.90
N ASN A 98 -0.67 -9.80 -4.70
CA ASN A 98 -0.45 -10.92 -5.63
C ASN A 98 0.53 -10.52 -6.72
N PHE A 99 0.39 -9.30 -7.25
CA PHE A 99 1.36 -8.65 -8.10
C PHE A 99 1.26 -7.11 -7.99
N GLN A 100 2.34 -6.45 -8.37
CA GLN A 100 2.39 -5.02 -8.66
C GLN A 100 3.26 -4.79 -9.88
N ILE A 101 2.76 -4.05 -10.86
CA ILE A 101 3.52 -3.63 -12.03
C ILE A 101 3.55 -2.12 -12.08
N GLY A 102 4.74 -1.56 -12.20
CA GLY A 102 4.93 -0.14 -12.51
C GLY A 102 5.48 0.01 -13.91
N ILE A 103 4.90 0.90 -14.70
CA ILE A 103 5.37 1.24 -16.03
C ILE A 103 5.70 2.73 -16.03
N VAL A 104 6.92 3.06 -16.32
CA VAL A 104 7.40 4.44 -16.38
C VAL A 104 7.80 4.79 -17.79
N ARG A 105 7.32 5.94 -18.27
CA ARG A 105 7.80 6.56 -19.50
C ARG A 105 8.89 7.56 -19.15
N VAL A 106 10.06 7.37 -19.74
CA VAL A 106 11.25 8.23 -19.59
C VAL A 106 11.74 8.67 -20.96
N SER A 107 12.61 9.66 -21.00
CA SER A 107 13.22 10.11 -22.26
C SER A 107 14.06 9.01 -22.93
N GLN A 108 14.76 8.21 -22.12
CA GLN A 108 15.59 7.10 -22.59
C GLN A 108 15.69 6.05 -21.48
N VAL A 109 15.36 4.79 -21.82
CA VAL A 109 15.52 3.68 -20.87
C VAL A 109 17.00 3.31 -20.75
N PRO A 110 17.51 3.11 -19.52
CA PRO A 110 18.89 2.64 -19.31
C PRO A 110 19.13 1.29 -20.00
N SER A 111 20.37 1.06 -20.45
CA SER A 111 20.72 -0.27 -20.96
C SER A 111 20.54 -1.34 -19.86
N VAL A 112 20.18 -2.55 -20.26
CA VAL A 112 19.96 -3.67 -19.34
C VAL A 112 21.18 -3.91 -18.43
N ARG A 113 22.40 -3.72 -18.96
CA ARG A 113 23.65 -3.86 -18.18
C ARG A 113 23.81 -2.73 -17.15
N ALA A 114 23.50 -1.49 -17.54
CA ALA A 114 23.56 -0.35 -16.64
C ALA A 114 22.55 -0.49 -15.51
N LEU A 115 21.34 -0.94 -15.85
CA LEU A 115 20.27 -1.18 -14.88
C LEU A 115 20.63 -2.32 -13.91
N ALA A 116 21.18 -3.43 -14.41
CA ALA A 116 21.64 -4.53 -13.56
C ALA A 116 22.76 -4.09 -12.60
N ALA A 117 23.70 -3.28 -13.08
CA ALA A 117 24.76 -2.73 -12.21
C ALA A 117 24.20 -1.76 -11.16
N GLN A 118 23.26 -0.90 -11.53
CA GLN A 118 22.60 0.04 -10.61
C GLN A 118 21.79 -0.68 -9.52
N GLU A 119 21.06 -1.73 -9.89
CA GLU A 119 20.22 -2.50 -8.97
C GLU A 119 21.02 -3.53 -8.14
N GLY A 120 22.28 -3.78 -8.46
CA GLY A 120 23.06 -4.87 -7.89
C GLY A 120 22.48 -6.25 -8.24
N GLY A 121 21.81 -6.32 -9.39
CA GLY A 121 21.08 -7.48 -9.86
C GLY A 121 21.79 -8.22 -11.00
N SER A 122 21.07 -9.12 -11.65
CA SER A 122 21.56 -9.92 -12.77
C SER A 122 20.65 -9.83 -14.00
N VAL A 123 21.26 -9.95 -15.18
CA VAL A 123 20.51 -10.02 -16.43
C VAL A 123 19.94 -11.43 -16.60
N ASP A 124 18.65 -11.53 -16.88
CA ASP A 124 17.93 -12.75 -17.24
C ASP A 124 17.30 -12.58 -18.62
N GLN A 125 16.91 -13.70 -19.24
CA GLN A 125 16.16 -13.72 -20.48
C GLN A 125 14.79 -14.36 -20.25
N ILE A 126 13.73 -13.54 -20.32
CA ILE A 126 12.35 -13.94 -20.03
C ILE A 126 11.49 -13.73 -21.27
N ALA A 127 10.86 -14.80 -21.77
CA ALA A 127 10.02 -14.77 -22.96
C ALA A 127 10.71 -14.19 -24.21
N GLY A 128 12.04 -14.37 -24.31
CA GLY A 128 12.86 -13.84 -25.39
C GLY A 128 13.23 -12.36 -25.27
N GLU A 129 12.89 -11.70 -24.14
CA GLU A 129 13.32 -10.35 -23.80
C GLU A 129 14.38 -10.38 -22.70
N PHE A 130 15.29 -9.40 -22.74
CA PHE A 130 16.21 -9.18 -21.63
C PHE A 130 15.48 -8.47 -20.50
N ALA A 131 15.59 -9.03 -19.30
CA ALA A 131 15.10 -8.46 -18.06
C ALA A 131 16.23 -8.40 -17.02
N VAL A 132 16.08 -7.58 -16.02
CA VAL A 132 17.00 -7.50 -14.89
C VAL A 132 16.27 -7.98 -13.64
N TRP A 133 16.77 -9.05 -13.04
CA TRP A 133 16.39 -9.43 -11.70
C TRP A 133 17.12 -8.55 -10.69
N SER A 134 16.38 -7.96 -9.75
CA SER A 134 16.90 -7.17 -8.65
C SER A 134 16.76 -7.93 -7.33
N PRO A 135 17.74 -7.81 -6.38
CA PRO A 135 17.62 -8.33 -5.02
C PRO A 135 16.41 -7.77 -4.23
N ARG A 136 15.74 -6.77 -4.78
CA ARG A 136 14.51 -6.20 -4.23
C ARG A 136 13.26 -7.04 -4.54
N ASP A 137 13.44 -8.25 -5.05
CA ASP A 137 12.35 -9.10 -5.53
C ASP A 137 11.55 -8.44 -6.66
N VAL A 138 12.24 -7.73 -7.57
CA VAL A 138 11.66 -7.04 -8.72
C VAL A 138 12.34 -7.48 -10.02
N TYR A 139 11.56 -7.74 -11.07
CA TYR A 139 12.07 -7.79 -12.43
C TYR A 139 11.85 -6.45 -13.12
N TYR A 140 12.91 -5.95 -13.75
CA TYR A 140 12.81 -4.82 -14.68
C TYR A 140 12.88 -5.32 -16.13
N ALA A 141 11.99 -4.81 -16.98
CA ALA A 141 11.94 -5.16 -18.39
C ALA A 141 11.72 -3.91 -19.25
N ASN A 142 12.46 -3.79 -20.35
CA ASN A 142 12.26 -2.72 -21.32
C ASN A 142 11.09 -3.11 -22.23
N LEU A 143 10.00 -2.33 -22.20
CA LEU A 143 8.86 -2.52 -23.10
C LEU A 143 9.08 -1.82 -24.44
N SER A 144 9.81 -0.71 -24.45
CA SER A 144 10.22 0.06 -25.63
C SER A 144 11.49 0.87 -25.31
N GLY A 145 11.97 1.68 -26.26
CA GLY A 145 13.10 2.58 -26.02
C GLY A 145 12.85 3.67 -24.97
N THR A 146 11.59 3.91 -24.63
CA THR A 146 11.15 4.95 -23.70
C THR A 146 10.29 4.42 -22.55
N GLU A 147 10.03 3.13 -22.47
CA GLU A 147 9.15 2.55 -21.46
C GLU A 147 9.86 1.43 -20.71
N LEU A 148 10.04 1.63 -19.43
CA LEU A 148 10.59 0.67 -18.49
C LEU A 148 9.47 0.16 -17.57
N ALA A 149 9.42 -1.15 -17.41
CA ALA A 149 8.51 -1.77 -16.45
C ALA A 149 9.27 -2.39 -15.29
N ALA A 150 8.63 -2.36 -14.12
CA ALA A 150 9.04 -3.05 -12.91
C ALA A 150 7.92 -4.01 -12.48
N VAL A 151 8.24 -5.26 -12.18
CA VAL A 151 7.30 -6.33 -11.83
C VAL A 151 7.67 -6.89 -10.46
N TYR A 152 6.74 -6.84 -9.52
CA TYR A 152 6.86 -7.39 -8.17
C TYR A 152 5.70 -8.36 -7.87
N PRO A 153 5.91 -9.47 -7.19
CA PRO A 153 7.22 -10.05 -6.88
C PRO A 153 7.97 -10.50 -8.15
N ALA A 154 9.26 -10.78 -8.03
CA ALA A 154 10.08 -11.27 -9.15
C ALA A 154 9.71 -12.70 -9.55
N ASP A 155 8.43 -12.95 -9.83
CA ASP A 155 7.93 -14.20 -10.36
C ASP A 155 8.24 -14.30 -11.86
N ARG A 156 9.19 -15.16 -12.20
CA ARG A 156 9.63 -15.38 -13.58
C ARG A 156 8.51 -15.89 -14.49
N GLN A 157 7.61 -16.72 -13.97
CA GLN A 157 6.51 -17.27 -14.75
C GLN A 157 5.43 -16.24 -15.03
N PHE A 158 5.06 -15.47 -14.00
CA PHE A 158 4.12 -14.36 -14.16
C PHE A 158 4.68 -13.33 -15.15
N THR A 159 5.92 -12.89 -14.97
CA THR A 159 6.60 -11.95 -15.87
C THR A 159 6.64 -12.46 -17.29
N ALA A 160 6.94 -13.76 -17.51
CA ALA A 160 6.97 -14.35 -18.84
C ALA A 160 5.58 -14.38 -19.51
N ARG A 161 4.51 -14.71 -18.76
CA ARG A 161 3.14 -14.68 -19.29
C ARG A 161 2.72 -13.27 -19.66
N TRP A 162 3.01 -12.30 -18.79
CA TRP A 162 2.69 -10.90 -19.01
C TRP A 162 3.44 -10.32 -20.23
N LEU A 163 4.75 -10.53 -20.37
CA LEU A 163 5.51 -10.07 -21.54
C LEU A 163 5.02 -10.70 -22.85
N ARG A 164 4.63 -11.99 -22.84
CA ARG A 164 4.03 -12.64 -24.02
C ARG A 164 2.68 -12.03 -24.37
N ALA A 165 1.87 -11.68 -23.37
CA ALA A 165 0.58 -11.01 -23.59
C ALA A 165 0.77 -9.64 -24.25
N ILE A 166 1.73 -8.84 -23.78
CA ILE A 166 2.08 -7.55 -24.39
C ILE A 166 2.50 -7.73 -25.86
N LYS A 167 3.41 -8.66 -26.14
CA LYS A 167 3.86 -8.95 -27.51
C LYS A 167 2.70 -9.37 -28.43
N ALA A 168 1.79 -10.17 -27.90
CA ALA A 168 0.61 -10.62 -28.62
C ALA A 168 -0.49 -9.54 -28.72
N LYS A 169 -0.25 -8.31 -28.17
CA LYS A 169 -1.23 -7.23 -28.04
C LYS A 169 -2.52 -7.69 -27.34
N ARG A 170 -2.40 -8.69 -26.48
CA ARG A 170 -3.48 -9.13 -25.59
C ARG A 170 -3.33 -8.37 -24.27
N THR A 171 -3.95 -7.23 -24.22
CA THR A 171 -3.95 -6.41 -23.01
C THR A 171 -5.01 -6.91 -22.04
N GLY A 172 -4.74 -6.81 -20.74
CA GLY A 172 -5.74 -7.03 -19.73
C GLY A 172 -6.80 -5.92 -19.82
N GLU A 173 -8.06 -6.29 -19.71
CA GLU A 173 -9.11 -5.31 -19.55
C GLU A 173 -9.13 -4.84 -18.10
N LEU A 174 -9.05 -3.52 -17.91
CA LEU A 174 -9.33 -2.92 -16.62
C LEU A 174 -10.81 -3.15 -16.26
N SER A 175 -11.11 -3.27 -14.99
CA SER A 175 -12.49 -3.23 -14.54
C SER A 175 -13.17 -1.92 -14.97
N PRO A 176 -14.49 -1.89 -15.08
CA PRO A 176 -15.23 -0.67 -15.45
C PRO A 176 -14.91 0.50 -14.52
N TYR A 177 -14.72 0.23 -13.22
CA TYR A 177 -14.35 1.25 -12.24
C TYR A 177 -12.96 1.85 -12.51
N LEU A 178 -11.96 1.01 -12.70
CA LEU A 178 -10.60 1.46 -12.99
C LEU A 178 -10.49 2.14 -14.36
N ARG A 179 -11.25 1.69 -15.36
CA ARG A 179 -11.31 2.34 -16.67
C ARG A 179 -11.87 3.76 -16.55
N LYS A 180 -13.00 3.92 -15.85
CA LYS A 180 -13.59 5.24 -15.57
C LYS A 180 -12.58 6.18 -14.89
N ALA A 181 -11.83 5.67 -13.91
CA ALA A 181 -10.81 6.45 -13.23
C ALA A 181 -9.64 6.82 -14.16
N ALA A 182 -9.21 5.92 -15.04
CA ALA A 182 -8.17 6.19 -16.03
C ALA A 182 -8.59 7.27 -17.04
N ASP A 183 -9.83 7.23 -17.51
CA ASP A 183 -10.37 8.21 -18.46
C ASP A 183 -10.45 9.61 -17.83
N ALA A 184 -10.75 9.68 -16.53
CA ALA A 184 -10.84 10.94 -15.78
C ALA A 184 -9.48 11.50 -15.29
N ALA A 185 -8.40 10.72 -15.34
CA ALA A 185 -7.12 11.07 -14.71
C ALA A 185 -6.39 12.25 -15.36
N GLY A 186 -6.78 12.68 -16.58
CA GLY A 186 -6.10 13.74 -17.32
C GLY A 186 -6.12 15.12 -16.64
N GLU A 187 -7.01 15.35 -15.69
CA GLU A 187 -7.15 16.61 -14.95
C GLU A 187 -6.33 16.67 -13.66
N SER A 188 -5.77 15.53 -13.23
CA SER A 188 -5.05 15.36 -11.97
C SER A 188 -3.58 15.06 -12.20
N THR A 189 -2.73 15.47 -11.26
CA THR A 189 -1.30 15.11 -11.26
C THR A 189 -1.08 13.69 -10.76
N VAL A 190 -1.85 13.28 -9.76
CA VAL A 190 -1.85 11.94 -9.19
C VAL A 190 -3.28 11.46 -9.09
N THR A 191 -3.55 10.26 -9.59
CA THR A 191 -4.83 9.56 -9.40
C THR A 191 -4.53 8.16 -8.90
N VAL A 192 -5.18 7.74 -7.82
CA VAL A 192 -5.12 6.37 -7.29
C VAL A 192 -6.55 5.86 -7.22
N ALA A 193 -6.86 4.81 -7.95
CA ALA A 193 -8.16 4.17 -7.95
C ALA A 193 -8.06 2.74 -7.42
N ILE A 194 -9.02 2.35 -6.61
CA ILE A 194 -9.15 1.02 -6.02
C ILE A 194 -10.55 0.51 -6.35
N ASP A 195 -10.62 -0.58 -7.07
CA ASP A 195 -11.85 -1.32 -7.30
C ASP A 195 -12.16 -2.16 -6.06
N LEU A 196 -13.29 -1.90 -5.44
CA LEU A 196 -13.74 -2.56 -4.22
C LEU A 196 -15.02 -3.36 -4.44
N GLU A 197 -15.45 -3.52 -5.70
CA GLU A 197 -16.64 -4.32 -6.00
C GLU A 197 -16.46 -5.74 -5.46
N ASP A 198 -17.41 -6.19 -4.64
CA ASP A 198 -17.40 -7.49 -3.95
C ASP A 198 -16.18 -7.75 -3.02
N ALA A 199 -15.35 -6.74 -2.74
CA ALA A 199 -14.18 -6.88 -1.87
C ALA A 199 -14.52 -6.80 -0.38
N VAL A 200 -15.66 -6.26 0.00
CA VAL A 200 -16.03 -5.96 1.38
C VAL A 200 -17.10 -6.94 1.89
N ASP A 201 -16.71 -7.78 2.86
CA ASP A 201 -17.66 -8.73 3.46
C ASP A 201 -18.58 -8.05 4.48
N ARG A 202 -19.88 -8.05 4.19
CA ARG A 202 -20.93 -7.52 5.08
C ARG A 202 -20.99 -8.16 6.46
N ASN A 203 -20.60 -9.43 6.59
CA ASN A 203 -20.63 -10.12 7.88
C ASN A 203 -19.47 -9.66 8.75
N VAL A 204 -18.30 -9.46 8.14
CA VAL A 204 -17.14 -8.85 8.82
C VAL A 204 -17.50 -7.42 9.28
N LEU A 205 -18.14 -6.63 8.43
CA LEU A 205 -18.59 -5.29 8.81
C LEU A 205 -19.57 -5.31 9.99
N ARG A 206 -20.55 -6.24 10.02
CA ARG A 206 -21.50 -6.38 11.14
C ARG A 206 -20.80 -6.66 12.47
N LEU A 207 -19.69 -7.37 12.44
CA LEU A 207 -18.90 -7.67 13.65
C LEU A 207 -18.03 -6.50 14.07
N MET A 208 -17.49 -5.73 13.10
CA MET A 208 -16.55 -4.65 13.37
C MET A 208 -17.22 -3.31 13.70
N LEU A 209 -18.32 -2.97 13.03
CA LEU A 209 -18.99 -1.67 13.18
C LEU A 209 -19.41 -1.32 14.61
N PRO A 210 -19.89 -2.26 15.47
CA PRO A 210 -20.21 -1.94 16.86
C PRO A 210 -19.02 -1.44 17.70
N ALA A 211 -17.79 -1.77 17.28
CA ALA A 211 -16.57 -1.30 17.94
C ALA A 211 -16.10 0.09 17.44
N SER A 212 -16.72 0.62 16.37
CA SER A 212 -16.42 1.94 15.83
C SER A 212 -16.89 3.04 16.81
N PRO A 213 -16.01 3.98 17.21
CA PRO A 213 -16.40 5.14 18.01
C PRO A 213 -17.51 5.98 17.36
N THR A 214 -17.47 6.14 16.04
CA THR A 214 -18.48 6.88 15.27
C THR A 214 -19.84 6.20 15.34
N VAL A 215 -19.88 4.88 15.14
CA VAL A 215 -21.11 4.09 15.23
C VAL A 215 -21.66 4.09 16.67
N ALA A 216 -20.81 3.90 17.66
CA ALA A 216 -21.20 3.88 19.08
C ALA A 216 -21.81 5.18 19.58
N LYS A 217 -21.37 6.33 19.03
CA LYS A 217 -21.92 7.66 19.35
C LYS A 217 -23.24 7.96 18.63
N THR A 218 -23.58 7.23 17.57
CA THR A 218 -24.75 7.52 16.75
C THR A 218 -25.98 6.78 17.30
N LYS A 219 -26.94 7.53 17.85
CA LYS A 219 -28.18 6.97 18.39
C LYS A 219 -29.07 6.39 17.26
N ASN A 220 -29.76 5.29 17.54
CA ASN A 220 -30.74 4.67 16.65
C ASN A 220 -30.20 4.26 15.27
N LEU A 221 -28.90 3.94 15.18
CA LEU A 221 -28.29 3.45 13.96
C LEU A 221 -28.53 1.94 13.81
N ASP A 222 -29.15 1.54 12.71
CA ASP A 222 -29.30 0.12 12.35
C ASP A 222 -27.98 -0.39 11.74
N VAL A 223 -27.18 -1.06 12.57
CA VAL A 223 -25.87 -1.58 12.19
C VAL A 223 -25.96 -2.61 11.05
N PRO A 224 -26.89 -3.57 11.04
CA PRO A 224 -27.07 -4.47 9.89
C PRO A 224 -27.33 -3.77 8.56
N THR A 225 -28.19 -2.75 8.56
CA THR A 225 -28.49 -1.96 7.36
C THR A 225 -27.29 -1.11 6.92
N LEU A 226 -26.54 -0.51 7.87
CA LEU A 226 -25.30 0.21 7.58
C LEU A 226 -24.24 -0.75 7.00
N ALA A 227 -24.09 -1.96 7.55
CA ALA A 227 -23.14 -2.94 7.03
C ALA A 227 -23.47 -3.36 5.59
N ASN A 228 -24.75 -3.57 5.28
CA ASN A 228 -25.19 -3.87 3.91
C ASN A 228 -24.90 -2.71 2.95
N PHE A 229 -25.12 -1.47 3.40
CA PHE A 229 -24.79 -0.27 2.62
C PHE A 229 -23.29 -0.17 2.38
N LEU A 230 -22.45 -0.26 3.41
CA LEU A 230 -20.99 -0.18 3.28
C LEU A 230 -20.42 -1.32 2.43
N ALA A 231 -21.00 -2.50 2.47
CA ALA A 231 -20.60 -3.61 1.61
C ALA A 231 -20.95 -3.40 0.13
N SER A 232 -21.80 -2.40 -0.18
CA SER A 232 -22.11 -2.05 -1.58
C SER A 232 -21.09 -1.11 -2.23
N VAL A 233 -19.98 -0.82 -1.55
CA VAL A 233 -18.92 0.04 -2.10
C VAL A 233 -18.41 -0.54 -3.42
N LYS A 234 -18.36 0.32 -4.45
CA LYS A 234 -17.85 -0.02 -5.78
C LYS A 234 -16.37 0.27 -5.91
N GLY A 235 -15.93 1.34 -5.27
CA GLY A 235 -14.52 1.68 -5.31
C GLY A 235 -14.21 3.01 -4.61
N PHE A 236 -12.92 3.26 -4.55
CA PHE A 236 -12.32 4.44 -3.98
C PHE A 236 -11.39 5.09 -5.00
N THR A 237 -11.49 6.41 -5.17
CA THR A 237 -10.56 7.18 -6.02
C THR A 237 -10.01 8.36 -5.23
N PHE A 238 -8.70 8.42 -5.10
CA PHE A 238 -7.97 9.59 -4.64
C PHE A 238 -7.39 10.33 -5.85
N SER A 239 -7.55 11.65 -5.89
CA SER A 239 -6.96 12.50 -6.92
C SER A 239 -6.30 13.71 -6.28
N ALA A 240 -5.12 14.08 -6.77
CA ALA A 240 -4.41 15.28 -6.33
C ALA A 240 -3.91 16.08 -7.53
N LYS A 241 -4.09 17.38 -7.50
CA LYS A 241 -3.54 18.34 -8.47
C LYS A 241 -2.45 19.16 -7.80
N VAL A 242 -1.26 19.13 -8.36
CA VAL A 242 -0.09 19.86 -7.87
C VAL A 242 0.14 21.09 -8.75
N SER A 243 0.06 22.27 -8.16
CA SER A 243 0.29 23.56 -8.81
C SER A 243 1.23 24.44 -7.95
N ALA A 244 0.83 25.62 -7.53
CA ALA A 244 1.47 26.38 -6.45
C ALA A 244 1.16 25.77 -5.07
N GLU A 245 -0.01 25.14 -4.98
CA GLU A 245 -0.51 24.40 -3.84
C GLU A 245 -1.01 23.03 -4.31
N ILE A 246 -1.27 22.13 -3.36
CA ILE A 246 -1.88 20.84 -3.66
C ILE A 246 -3.34 20.86 -3.24
N THR A 247 -4.22 20.60 -4.18
CA THR A 247 -5.63 20.30 -3.92
C THR A 247 -5.87 18.82 -4.13
N ALA A 248 -6.60 18.19 -3.23
CA ALA A 248 -6.88 16.77 -3.31
C ALA A 248 -8.36 16.46 -3.09
N SER A 249 -8.79 15.32 -3.60
CA SER A 249 -10.12 14.77 -3.39
C SER A 249 -10.05 13.27 -3.18
N ALA A 250 -10.95 12.77 -2.34
CA ALA A 250 -11.16 11.35 -2.07
C ALA A 250 -12.63 11.04 -2.35
N THR A 251 -12.90 10.23 -3.36
CA THR A 251 -14.26 9.85 -3.77
C THR A 251 -14.49 8.38 -3.47
N ILE A 252 -15.60 8.07 -2.82
CA ILE A 252 -16.08 6.71 -2.58
C ILE A 252 -17.38 6.54 -3.34
N GLU A 253 -17.46 5.53 -4.20
CA GLU A 253 -18.68 5.17 -4.92
C GLU A 253 -19.36 3.96 -4.27
N PHE A 254 -20.68 4.01 -4.14
CA PHE A 254 -21.51 2.98 -3.51
C PHE A 254 -22.54 2.45 -4.50
N GLY A 255 -23.06 1.25 -4.23
CA GLY A 255 -24.16 0.68 -4.98
C GLY A 255 -25.54 1.27 -4.62
N PHE A 256 -25.63 2.01 -3.50
CA PHE A 256 -26.85 2.63 -3.01
C PHE A 256 -26.60 4.10 -2.65
N ASP A 257 -27.67 4.89 -2.54
CA ASP A 257 -27.63 6.31 -2.19
C ASP A 257 -27.01 6.52 -0.78
N PRO A 258 -25.86 7.23 -0.68
CA PRO A 258 -25.18 7.52 0.59
C PRO A 258 -25.87 8.61 1.41
N ASN A 259 -26.83 9.35 0.88
CA ASN A 259 -27.43 10.50 1.54
C ASN A 259 -28.07 10.15 2.88
N ARG A 260 -28.58 8.92 3.02
CA ARG A 260 -29.10 8.41 4.31
C ARG A 260 -28.07 8.45 5.43
N TYR A 261 -26.80 8.27 5.09
CA TYR A 261 -25.68 8.18 6.04
C TYR A 261 -24.73 9.39 5.98
N ARG A 262 -25.16 10.49 5.34
CA ARG A 262 -24.33 11.69 5.13
C ARG A 262 -23.74 12.29 6.39
N ALA A 263 -24.40 12.11 7.52
CA ALA A 263 -23.95 12.63 8.80
C ALA A 263 -22.79 11.83 9.41
N ILE A 264 -22.62 10.57 9.05
CA ILE A 264 -21.63 9.67 9.66
C ILE A 264 -20.53 9.21 8.72
N LEU A 265 -20.78 9.18 7.40
CA LEU A 265 -19.81 8.66 6.44
C LEU A 265 -18.48 9.41 6.43
N PRO A 266 -18.40 10.75 6.51
CA PRO A 266 -17.13 11.45 6.59
C PRO A 266 -16.31 11.05 7.81
N GLU A 267 -16.95 10.88 8.97
CA GLU A 267 -16.30 10.47 10.22
C GLU A 267 -15.84 9.00 10.16
N LEU A 268 -16.66 8.11 9.60
CA LEU A 268 -16.27 6.72 9.39
C LEU A 268 -15.06 6.61 8.44
N PHE A 269 -15.01 7.44 7.41
CA PHE A 269 -13.86 7.48 6.50
C PHE A 269 -12.59 7.96 7.21
N ARG A 270 -12.67 9.01 8.03
CA ARG A 270 -11.55 9.49 8.84
C ARG A 270 -11.09 8.42 9.83
N GLU A 271 -12.03 7.79 10.53
CA GLU A 271 -11.75 6.66 11.43
C GLU A 271 -11.04 5.50 10.71
N LEU A 272 -11.45 5.20 9.47
CA LEU A 272 -10.78 4.19 8.65
C LEU A 272 -9.34 4.57 8.32
N LEU A 273 -9.09 5.81 7.91
CA LEU A 273 -7.73 6.31 7.62
C LEU A 273 -6.83 6.23 8.86
N ASP A 274 -7.34 6.69 10.01
CA ASP A 274 -6.62 6.63 11.28
C ASP A 274 -6.31 5.17 11.68
N GLY A 275 -7.27 4.29 11.50
CA GLY A 275 -7.13 2.86 11.77
C GLY A 275 -6.09 2.17 10.88
N GLN A 276 -5.84 2.70 9.67
CA GLN A 276 -4.79 2.23 8.75
C GLN A 276 -3.44 2.94 8.94
N GLY A 277 -3.36 3.89 9.88
CA GLY A 277 -2.16 4.70 10.09
C GLY A 277 -1.89 5.71 8.97
N ILE A 278 -2.88 5.98 8.13
CA ILE A 278 -2.82 7.00 7.08
C ILE A 278 -3.28 8.33 7.70
N ALA A 279 -2.45 8.89 8.57
CA ALA A 279 -2.70 10.22 9.10
C ALA A 279 -2.40 11.26 8.00
N VAL A 280 -3.44 11.79 7.38
CA VAL A 280 -3.35 12.92 6.45
C VAL A 280 -3.79 14.16 7.21
N ALA A 281 -2.84 15.03 7.52
CA ALA A 281 -3.14 16.28 8.20
C ALA A 281 -4.08 17.13 7.33
N GLY A 282 -5.17 17.59 7.91
CA GLY A 282 -6.13 18.47 7.22
C GLY A 282 -7.33 17.77 6.59
N VAL A 283 -7.39 16.44 6.49
CA VAL A 283 -8.61 15.72 6.02
C VAL A 283 -9.83 16.06 6.91
N GLU A 284 -9.60 16.43 8.15
CA GLU A 284 -10.65 16.90 9.07
C GLU A 284 -11.38 18.15 8.57
N THR A 285 -10.68 19.00 7.80
CA THR A 285 -11.20 20.24 7.24
C THR A 285 -11.75 20.11 5.82
N TRP A 286 -11.69 18.92 5.24
CA TRP A 286 -12.15 18.70 3.88
C TRP A 286 -13.68 18.75 3.80
N ASP A 287 -14.17 19.43 2.75
CA ASP A 287 -15.59 19.53 2.46
C ASP A 287 -16.14 18.21 1.91
N ALA A 288 -17.27 17.77 2.50
CA ALA A 288 -17.97 16.56 2.06
C ALA A 288 -19.11 16.92 1.10
N LYS A 289 -19.08 16.39 -0.12
CA LYS A 289 -20.15 16.48 -1.11
C LYS A 289 -20.72 15.09 -1.38
N PHE A 290 -22.05 15.03 -1.53
CA PHE A 290 -22.78 13.79 -1.78
C PHE A 290 -23.49 13.87 -3.11
N THR A 291 -23.48 12.76 -3.82
CA THR A 291 -24.28 12.48 -5.02
C THR A 291 -25.22 11.31 -4.74
N GLU A 292 -26.01 10.89 -5.73
CA GLU A 292 -26.88 9.71 -5.60
C GLU A 292 -26.12 8.40 -5.37
N THR A 293 -24.84 8.33 -5.78
CA THR A 293 -24.05 7.10 -5.72
C THR A 293 -22.70 7.29 -5.04
N GLY A 294 -22.37 8.48 -4.55
CA GLY A 294 -21.03 8.72 -4.03
C GLY A 294 -20.92 9.79 -2.97
N MET A 295 -19.80 9.74 -2.26
CA MET A 295 -19.32 10.78 -1.38
C MET A 295 -17.94 11.22 -1.84
N THR A 296 -17.73 12.52 -1.96
CA THR A 296 -16.42 13.13 -2.25
C THR A 296 -16.02 14.06 -1.11
N LEU A 297 -14.84 13.82 -0.55
CA LEU A 297 -14.16 14.72 0.36
C LEU A 297 -13.10 15.48 -0.44
N SER A 298 -13.00 16.79 -0.29
CA SER A 298 -12.02 17.59 -1.03
C SER A 298 -11.49 18.76 -0.23
N GLY A 299 -10.20 19.06 -0.39
CA GLY A 299 -9.55 20.15 0.32
C GLY A 299 -8.06 20.28 0.00
N PRO A 300 -7.36 21.15 0.73
CA PRO A 300 -5.91 21.29 0.60
C PRO A 300 -5.18 20.06 1.14
N LEU A 301 -4.01 19.77 0.56
CA LEU A 301 -3.14 18.66 0.98
C LEU A 301 -1.71 19.17 1.15
N ALA A 302 -1.05 18.80 2.24
CA ALA A 302 0.35 19.13 2.43
C ALA A 302 1.25 18.27 1.51
N SER A 303 2.36 18.85 1.05
CA SER A 303 3.36 18.15 0.23
C SER A 303 3.88 16.87 0.89
N ALA A 304 4.09 16.90 2.21
CA ALA A 304 4.51 15.73 2.98
C ALA A 304 3.46 14.59 2.94
N ASP A 305 2.18 14.93 2.98
CA ASP A 305 1.10 13.93 2.96
C ASP A 305 0.92 13.34 1.56
N LEU A 306 1.05 14.14 0.49
CA LEU A 306 1.08 13.60 -0.87
C LEU A 306 2.24 12.62 -1.04
N LYS A 307 3.45 12.97 -0.58
CA LYS A 307 4.63 12.08 -0.62
C LYS A 307 4.37 10.79 0.15
N ARG A 308 3.70 10.87 1.31
CA ARG A 308 3.33 9.70 2.11
C ARG A 308 2.33 8.80 1.36
N ILE A 309 1.29 9.37 0.75
CA ILE A 309 0.31 8.61 -0.06
C ILE A 309 0.99 7.95 -1.25
N VAL A 310 1.82 8.69 -1.99
CA VAL A 310 2.57 8.15 -3.13
C VAL A 310 3.54 7.05 -2.70
N SER A 311 4.14 7.14 -1.51
CA SER A 311 5.05 6.10 -1.00
C SER A 311 4.38 4.75 -0.76
N LEU A 312 3.05 4.71 -0.55
CA LEU A 312 2.30 3.45 -0.43
C LEU A 312 2.30 2.64 -1.73
N LEU A 313 2.54 3.31 -2.86
CA LEU A 313 2.62 2.72 -4.19
C LEU A 313 4.05 2.27 -4.54
N ALA A 314 5.03 2.57 -3.71
CA ALA A 314 6.41 2.19 -3.95
C ALA A 314 6.57 0.66 -3.98
N PHE A 315 7.46 0.20 -4.85
CA PHE A 315 7.91 -1.18 -4.81
C PHE A 315 8.62 -1.44 -3.47
N PRO A 316 8.54 -2.65 -2.92
CA PRO A 316 9.29 -2.99 -1.73
C PRO A 316 10.77 -2.66 -1.95
N SER A 317 11.30 -1.75 -1.16
CA SER A 317 12.74 -1.53 -1.11
C SER A 317 13.30 -2.42 -0.01
N PRO A 318 14.37 -3.15 -0.23
CA PRO A 318 15.18 -3.63 0.87
C PRO A 318 15.68 -2.37 1.58
N GLY A 319 15.11 -2.07 2.73
CA GLY A 319 15.29 -0.91 3.56
C GLY A 319 16.38 0.09 3.16
N GLY A 320 15.95 1.28 2.72
CA GLY A 320 16.83 2.41 2.45
C GLY A 320 17.53 2.36 1.09
N GLU A 321 17.56 3.51 0.43
CA GLU A 321 18.21 3.77 -0.85
C GLU A 321 19.54 3.00 -0.98
N ALA A 322 19.67 2.24 -2.08
CA ALA A 322 20.95 1.74 -2.50
C ALA A 322 21.86 2.94 -2.82
N GLU A 323 22.72 3.31 -1.88
CA GLU A 323 23.93 4.05 -2.26
C GLU A 323 24.67 3.25 -3.34
N PRO A 324 25.30 3.93 -4.31
CA PRO A 324 26.16 3.26 -5.28
C PRO A 324 27.10 2.35 -4.51
N ALA A 325 27.15 1.07 -4.92
CA ALA A 325 27.86 0.00 -4.27
C ALA A 325 29.20 0.46 -3.71
N ALA A 326 29.22 0.81 -2.44
CA ALA A 326 30.45 0.91 -1.69
C ALA A 326 31.06 -0.51 -1.70
N LYS A 327 32.28 -0.62 -2.13
CA LYS A 327 33.05 -1.86 -2.16
C LYS A 327 32.77 -2.64 -0.89
N SER A 328 32.38 -3.90 -1.07
CA SER A 328 31.99 -4.90 -0.06
C SER A 328 32.62 -4.68 1.32
N GLY A 329 31.80 -4.52 2.35
CA GLY A 329 31.98 -5.30 3.58
C GLY A 329 32.35 -4.56 4.84
N GLU A 330 32.86 -3.34 4.86
CA GLU A 330 33.20 -2.70 6.13
C GLU A 330 32.08 -1.79 6.66
N PRO A 331 31.74 -1.94 7.97
CA PRO A 331 30.75 -1.09 8.61
C PRO A 331 31.17 0.39 8.58
N THR A 332 30.24 1.28 8.18
CA THR A 332 30.46 2.72 8.18
C THR A 332 29.67 3.42 9.27
N ALA A 333 30.22 4.49 9.85
CA ALA A 333 29.52 5.30 10.85
C ALA A 333 28.22 5.91 10.29
N ALA A 334 28.22 6.31 9.03
CA ALA A 334 27.06 6.93 8.36
C ALA A 334 25.91 5.92 8.18
N ALA A 335 26.20 4.70 7.69
CA ALA A 335 25.19 3.65 7.54
C ALA A 335 24.64 3.20 8.90
N THR A 336 25.51 3.04 9.89
CA THR A 336 25.14 2.66 11.27
C THR A 336 24.27 3.73 11.92
N ARG A 337 24.58 5.01 11.74
CA ARG A 337 23.76 6.12 12.26
C ARG A 337 22.37 6.15 11.63
N ARG A 338 22.27 5.98 10.31
CA ARG A 338 20.99 5.91 9.60
C ARG A 338 20.15 4.73 10.09
N TYR A 339 20.76 3.57 10.27
CA TYR A 339 20.08 2.39 10.79
C TYR A 339 19.53 2.64 12.19
N LEU A 340 20.33 3.14 13.13
CA LEU A 340 19.88 3.44 14.49
C LEU A 340 18.78 4.52 14.51
N ALA A 341 18.87 5.53 13.66
CA ALA A 341 17.82 6.56 13.52
C ALA A 341 16.49 5.95 13.01
N ALA A 342 16.55 5.01 12.07
CA ALA A 342 15.36 4.28 11.61
C ALA A 342 14.75 3.40 12.70
N VAL A 343 15.59 2.69 13.47
CA VAL A 343 15.16 1.91 14.66
C VAL A 343 14.45 2.83 15.66
N ASP A 344 15.04 3.98 15.98
CA ASP A 344 14.47 4.94 16.92
C ASP A 344 13.13 5.50 16.45
N SER A 345 13.00 5.80 15.16
CA SER A 345 11.75 6.28 14.57
C SER A 345 10.62 5.26 14.77
N ILE A 346 10.86 3.99 14.41
CA ILE A 346 9.89 2.91 14.55
C ILE A 346 9.51 2.71 16.02
N LEU A 347 10.48 2.69 16.93
CA LEU A 347 10.25 2.51 18.37
C LEU A 347 9.51 3.71 18.99
N SER A 348 9.82 4.95 18.57
CA SER A 348 9.14 6.16 19.01
C SER A 348 7.67 6.18 18.62
N ASP A 349 7.36 5.77 17.39
CA ASP A 349 5.98 5.68 16.91
C ASP A 349 5.19 4.63 17.70
N MET A 350 5.81 3.47 17.97
CA MET A 350 5.19 2.43 18.80
C MET A 350 4.94 2.89 20.24
N ARG A 351 5.82 3.71 20.80
CA ARG A 351 5.67 4.22 22.16
C ARG A 351 4.44 5.13 22.34
N LYS A 352 4.12 5.92 21.31
CA LYS A 352 2.92 6.77 21.29
C LYS A 352 1.62 5.96 21.29
N LEU A 353 1.67 4.70 20.89
CA LEU A 353 0.54 3.80 20.73
C LEU A 353 0.28 2.88 21.94
N GLN A 354 1.06 2.98 23.02
CA GLN A 354 0.96 2.13 24.22
C GLN A 354 -0.36 2.27 24.98
N ASP A 355 -1.03 3.42 24.91
CA ASP A 355 -2.20 3.77 25.74
C ASP A 355 -3.55 3.37 25.14
N THR A 356 -3.57 2.54 24.07
CA THR A 356 -4.84 2.16 23.45
C THR A 356 -5.52 1.03 24.21
N LYS A 357 -6.81 1.21 24.50
CA LYS A 357 -7.67 0.22 25.16
C LYS A 357 -7.97 -1.01 24.30
N ASN A 358 -7.44 -1.10 23.08
CA ASN A 358 -7.65 -2.20 22.17
C ASN A 358 -6.39 -3.06 22.05
N TYR A 359 -6.33 -4.12 22.87
CA TYR A 359 -5.16 -5.00 22.98
C TYR A 359 -4.79 -5.69 21.66
N GLU A 360 -5.76 -6.12 20.87
CA GLU A 360 -5.49 -6.84 19.62
C GLU A 360 -4.89 -5.94 18.54
N LYS A 361 -5.42 -4.71 18.38
CA LYS A 361 -4.81 -3.70 17.51
C LYS A 361 -3.40 -3.36 17.96
N THR A 362 -3.21 -3.17 19.25
CA THR A 362 -1.90 -2.87 19.83
C THR A 362 -0.91 -4.02 19.59
N ALA A 363 -1.34 -5.28 19.74
CA ALA A 363 -0.51 -6.45 19.44
C ALA A 363 -0.11 -6.49 17.95
N THR A 364 -1.05 -6.25 17.05
CA THR A 364 -0.78 -6.22 15.60
C THR A 364 0.22 -5.12 15.23
N TRP A 365 0.16 -3.96 15.88
CA TRP A 365 1.13 -2.88 15.63
C TRP A 365 2.53 -3.23 16.11
N HIS A 366 2.66 -3.86 17.29
CA HIS A 366 3.95 -4.33 17.80
C HIS A 366 4.57 -5.37 16.86
N GLU A 367 3.76 -6.26 16.33
CA GLU A 367 4.22 -7.28 15.38
C GLU A 367 4.65 -6.67 14.04
N LYS A 368 3.89 -5.71 13.49
CA LYS A 368 4.28 -4.97 12.28
C LYS A 368 5.58 -4.18 12.50
N ALA A 369 5.71 -3.49 13.63
CA ALA A 369 6.92 -2.75 13.96
C ALA A 369 8.13 -3.69 14.10
N ALA A 370 7.95 -4.86 14.71
CA ALA A 370 8.99 -5.88 14.76
C ALA A 370 9.42 -6.35 13.38
N GLY A 371 8.45 -6.59 12.48
CA GLY A 371 8.71 -6.91 11.08
C GLY A 371 9.47 -5.80 10.34
N GLN A 372 9.11 -4.55 10.56
CA GLN A 372 9.81 -3.39 9.98
C GLN A 372 11.28 -3.32 10.45
N LEU A 373 11.55 -3.52 11.76
CA LEU A 373 12.90 -3.55 12.29
C LEU A 373 13.75 -4.66 11.68
N GLU A 374 13.18 -5.84 11.46
CA GLU A 374 13.88 -6.97 10.84
C GLU A 374 14.19 -6.76 9.36
N GLN A 375 13.37 -6.00 8.67
CA GLN A 375 13.51 -5.67 7.25
C GLN A 375 14.43 -4.48 6.99
N LEU A 376 14.91 -3.76 8.02
CA LEU A 376 15.86 -2.67 7.84
C LEU A 376 17.15 -3.17 7.16
N SER A 377 17.65 -2.38 6.20
CA SER A 377 18.90 -2.69 5.50
C SER A 377 20.07 -2.79 6.46
N ARG A 378 20.83 -3.87 6.36
CA ARG A 378 22.01 -4.16 7.19
C ARG A 378 23.33 -3.90 6.46
N GLN A 379 23.27 -3.45 5.21
CA GLN A 379 24.48 -3.27 4.40
C GLN A 379 25.34 -2.11 4.92
N GLY A 380 26.58 -2.41 5.24
CA GLY A 380 27.50 -1.41 5.80
C GLY A 380 27.14 -0.93 7.20
N VAL A 381 26.25 -1.64 7.91
CA VAL A 381 25.82 -1.36 9.28
C VAL A 381 26.67 -2.17 10.23
N ASP A 382 27.06 -1.54 11.35
CA ASP A 382 27.80 -2.23 12.39
C ASP A 382 26.98 -3.40 12.98
N PRO A 383 27.58 -4.60 13.15
CA PRO A 383 26.88 -5.76 13.70
C PRO A 383 26.24 -5.51 15.06
N VAL A 384 26.82 -4.66 15.90
CA VAL A 384 26.26 -4.32 17.23
C VAL A 384 24.96 -3.52 17.08
N ALA A 385 24.90 -2.62 16.11
CA ALA A 385 23.68 -1.87 15.83
C ALA A 385 22.58 -2.79 15.22
N VAL A 386 22.96 -3.70 14.32
CA VAL A 386 22.04 -4.69 13.74
C VAL A 386 21.48 -5.59 14.85
N ASP A 387 22.32 -6.09 15.74
CA ASP A 387 21.89 -6.91 16.88
C ASP A 387 20.90 -6.17 17.79
N ALA A 388 21.16 -4.89 18.07
CA ALA A 388 20.25 -4.06 18.86
C ALA A 388 18.86 -3.93 18.22
N GLY A 389 18.78 -3.74 16.89
CA GLY A 389 17.53 -3.70 16.15
C GLY A 389 16.77 -5.04 16.21
N LEU A 390 17.47 -6.15 16.01
CA LEU A 390 16.89 -7.50 16.07
C LEU A 390 16.41 -7.88 17.47
N GLN A 391 17.15 -7.54 18.50
CA GLN A 391 16.74 -7.75 19.88
C GLN A 391 15.51 -6.90 20.25
N SER A 392 15.43 -5.68 19.74
CA SER A 392 14.23 -4.83 19.90
C SER A 392 13.02 -5.44 19.18
N ALA A 393 13.19 -5.96 17.97
CA ALA A 393 12.12 -6.64 17.23
C ALA A 393 11.59 -7.88 17.99
N LYS A 394 12.50 -8.72 18.51
CA LYS A 394 12.13 -9.88 19.32
C LYS A 394 11.28 -9.49 20.55
N ARG A 395 11.64 -8.41 21.21
CA ARG A 395 10.91 -7.91 22.39
C ARG A 395 9.56 -7.33 22.04
N LEU A 396 9.44 -6.63 20.91
CA LEU A 396 8.14 -6.15 20.41
C LEU A 396 7.20 -7.33 20.10
N ARG A 397 7.70 -8.42 19.54
CA ARG A 397 6.89 -9.65 19.35
C ARG A 397 6.43 -10.25 20.67
N ALA A 398 7.30 -10.33 21.66
CA ALA A 398 6.92 -10.84 22.97
C ALA A 398 5.83 -9.97 23.62
N ILE A 399 5.90 -8.65 23.46
CA ILE A 399 4.83 -7.73 23.89
C ILE A 399 3.53 -8.01 23.10
N ALA A 400 3.61 -8.23 21.78
CA ALA A 400 2.45 -8.57 20.96
C ALA A 400 1.78 -9.88 21.42
N GLU A 401 2.56 -10.92 21.71
CA GLU A 401 2.05 -12.19 22.23
C GLU A 401 1.41 -12.02 23.61
N SER A 402 2.04 -11.24 24.51
CA SER A 402 1.47 -10.93 25.81
C SER A 402 0.11 -10.22 25.70
N LEU A 403 -0.04 -9.30 24.75
CA LEU A 403 -1.30 -8.63 24.47
C LEU A 403 -2.37 -9.55 23.87
N ARG A 404 -1.97 -10.72 23.38
CA ARG A 404 -2.86 -11.82 22.92
C ARG A 404 -3.08 -12.89 24.01
N GLY A 405 -2.61 -12.65 25.23
CA GLY A 405 -2.79 -13.55 26.38
C GLY A 405 -1.75 -14.66 26.49
N VAL A 406 -0.59 -14.54 25.84
CA VAL A 406 0.55 -15.43 26.00
C VAL A 406 1.58 -14.76 26.91
N PRO A 407 1.92 -15.32 28.10
CA PRO A 407 2.86 -14.68 29.02
C PRO A 407 4.25 -14.48 28.42
N ILE A 408 4.90 -13.36 28.74
CA ILE A 408 6.28 -13.12 28.32
C ILE A 408 7.22 -14.08 29.08
N ASP A 409 7.95 -14.90 28.33
CA ASP A 409 9.04 -15.69 28.89
C ASP A 409 10.35 -14.88 28.86
N VAL A 410 10.70 -14.31 30.01
CA VAL A 410 11.90 -13.46 30.16
C VAL A 410 13.18 -14.27 29.89
N ASN A 411 13.23 -15.53 30.28
CA ASN A 411 14.41 -16.37 30.07
C ASN A 411 14.62 -16.68 28.57
N ALA A 412 13.55 -16.90 27.83
CA ALA A 412 13.61 -17.08 26.37
C ALA A 412 14.03 -15.80 25.61
N LEU A 413 13.79 -14.62 26.17
CA LEU A 413 14.25 -13.35 25.60
C LEU A 413 15.76 -13.12 25.80
N GLU A 414 16.32 -13.60 26.89
CA GLU A 414 17.75 -13.50 27.22
C GLU A 414 18.58 -14.56 26.51
N ALA A 415 18.01 -15.74 26.27
CA ALA A 415 18.66 -16.75 25.46
C ALA A 415 18.73 -16.33 23.99
N ASN A 416 19.91 -16.37 23.37
CA ASN A 416 20.16 -16.10 21.95
C ASN A 416 19.53 -17.15 21.00
N ALA A 417 18.42 -17.77 21.39
CA ALA A 417 17.75 -18.79 20.60
C ALA A 417 16.87 -18.12 19.53
N TYR A 418 17.19 -18.36 18.26
CA TYR A 418 16.35 -18.09 17.11
C TYR A 418 15.07 -18.92 17.23
N TYR A 419 13.97 -18.31 17.66
CA TYR A 419 12.64 -18.87 17.46
C TYR A 419 12.06 -18.31 16.17
N SER A 420 12.11 -19.09 15.09
CA SER A 420 11.24 -18.88 13.94
C SER A 420 9.84 -19.34 14.36
N SER A 421 8.89 -18.41 14.51
CA SER A 421 7.48 -18.76 14.59
C SER A 421 7.04 -19.33 13.22
N ARG A 422 7.08 -20.65 13.10
CA ARG A 422 6.38 -21.34 12.01
C ARG A 422 4.91 -21.42 12.43
N PRO A 423 3.95 -21.05 11.55
CA PRO A 423 2.57 -21.43 11.77
C PRO A 423 2.52 -22.94 11.87
N SER A 424 1.86 -23.48 12.92
CA SER A 424 1.66 -24.90 13.08
C SER A 424 0.72 -25.39 11.96
N ILE A 425 1.30 -25.87 10.89
CA ILE A 425 0.54 -26.59 9.87
C ILE A 425 0.37 -28.00 10.41
N GLY A 426 -0.84 -28.33 10.85
CA GLY A 426 -1.21 -29.69 11.18
C GLY A 426 -1.20 -30.54 9.90
N MET A 427 -0.58 -31.71 9.95
CA MET A 427 -0.62 -32.71 8.88
C MET A 427 -1.60 -33.81 9.26
N ILE A 428 -2.57 -34.11 8.41
CA ILE A 428 -3.49 -35.25 8.56
C ILE A 428 -3.24 -36.26 7.46
N HIS A 429 -3.37 -37.52 7.82
CA HIS A 429 -3.25 -38.62 6.88
C HIS A 429 -4.55 -38.73 6.06
N GLY A 430 -4.50 -38.33 4.80
CA GLY A 430 -5.64 -38.29 3.88
C GLY A 430 -5.68 -39.48 2.92
N GLY A 431 -5.96 -40.69 3.41
CA GLY A 431 -6.21 -41.85 2.51
C GLY A 431 -4.98 -42.32 1.70
N PRO A 432 -5.20 -43.06 0.60
CA PRO A 432 -4.12 -43.70 -0.18
C PRO A 432 -3.15 -42.74 -0.89
N TRP A 433 -3.34 -41.44 -0.78
CA TRP A 433 -2.55 -40.40 -1.49
C TRP A 433 -1.58 -39.62 -0.58
N GLY A 434 -1.34 -40.06 0.66
CA GLY A 434 -0.32 -39.48 1.54
C GLY A 434 -0.80 -38.31 2.39
N TRP A 435 0.14 -37.66 3.06
CA TRP A 435 -0.12 -36.54 3.98
C TRP A 435 -0.42 -35.25 3.22
N GLN A 436 -1.53 -34.59 3.57
CA GLN A 436 -1.88 -33.28 3.03
C GLN A 436 -1.93 -32.23 4.14
N PRO A 437 -1.48 -30.99 3.89
CA PRO A 437 -1.62 -29.91 4.85
C PRO A 437 -3.10 -29.51 4.96
N PHE A 438 -3.61 -29.51 6.18
CA PHE A 438 -4.97 -29.10 6.49
C PHE A 438 -4.94 -27.81 7.30
N VAL A 439 -5.59 -26.79 6.77
CA VAL A 439 -6.03 -25.62 7.53
C VAL A 439 -7.47 -25.90 7.92
N GLY A 440 -7.66 -26.51 9.08
CA GLY A 440 -8.97 -26.82 9.60
C GLY A 440 -9.76 -25.56 9.96
N PRO A 441 -11.08 -25.51 9.74
CA PRO A 441 -11.91 -24.51 10.37
C PRO A 441 -11.81 -24.73 11.89
N ASN A 442 -11.49 -23.65 12.64
CA ASN A 442 -11.54 -23.67 14.09
C ASN A 442 -12.92 -24.15 14.53
N GLN A 443 -13.00 -25.31 15.16
CA GLN A 443 -14.18 -25.71 15.94
C GLN A 443 -14.34 -24.67 17.04
N VAL A 444 -15.42 -23.91 16.95
CA VAL A 444 -15.80 -22.92 17.96
C VAL A 444 -16.39 -23.71 19.12
N ASP A 445 -15.56 -24.06 20.08
CA ASP A 445 -16.02 -24.55 21.36
C ASP A 445 -16.69 -23.42 22.15
N THR A 446 -17.83 -23.70 22.74
CA THR A 446 -18.72 -22.79 23.47
C THR A 446 -18.14 -22.20 24.77
N ASN A 447 -16.84 -22.26 24.99
CA ASN A 447 -16.13 -21.73 26.18
C ASN A 447 -15.52 -20.34 25.98
N ILE A 448 -15.95 -19.60 24.95
CA ILE A 448 -15.45 -18.26 24.61
C ILE A 448 -15.43 -17.26 25.80
N PRO A 449 -16.44 -17.20 26.68
CA PRO A 449 -16.38 -16.29 27.83
C PRO A 449 -15.27 -16.61 28.83
N GLN A 450 -15.05 -17.87 29.14
CA GLN A 450 -14.03 -18.33 30.10
C GLN A 450 -12.60 -18.15 29.53
N VAL A 451 -12.40 -18.45 28.25
CA VAL A 451 -11.10 -18.22 27.57
C VAL A 451 -10.79 -16.73 27.52
N ARG A 452 -11.79 -15.88 27.25
CA ARG A 452 -11.62 -14.44 27.20
C ARG A 452 -11.29 -13.84 28.59
N GLU A 453 -11.90 -14.36 29.63
CA GLU A 453 -11.59 -13.96 31.02
C GLU A 453 -10.17 -14.36 31.43
N GLN A 454 -9.74 -15.57 31.09
CA GLN A 454 -8.35 -16.04 31.30
C GLN A 454 -7.35 -15.19 30.51
N MET A 455 -7.63 -14.87 29.25
CA MET A 455 -6.78 -13.99 28.45
C MET A 455 -6.64 -12.59 29.09
N LEU A 456 -7.75 -11.99 29.52
CA LEU A 456 -7.71 -10.68 30.19
C LEU A 456 -6.92 -10.70 31.48
N LYS A 457 -6.99 -11.80 32.25
CA LYS A 457 -6.19 -11.98 33.46
C LYS A 457 -4.70 -12.04 33.13
N VAL A 458 -4.30 -12.86 32.15
CA VAL A 458 -2.90 -12.92 31.68
C VAL A 458 -2.43 -11.55 31.19
N ILE A 459 -3.25 -10.83 30.42
CA ILE A 459 -2.91 -9.48 29.94
C ILE A 459 -2.71 -8.51 31.11
N ALA A 460 -3.53 -8.59 32.16
CA ALA A 460 -3.40 -7.73 33.34
C ALA A 460 -2.16 -8.08 34.14
N ASP A 461 -1.95 -9.37 34.43
CA ASP A 461 -0.83 -9.87 35.22
C ASP A 461 0.53 -9.60 34.53
N ASP A 462 0.56 -9.58 33.21
CA ASP A 462 1.77 -9.39 32.42
C ASP A 462 2.10 -7.90 32.15
N GLN A 463 1.29 -6.97 32.64
CA GLN A 463 1.51 -5.54 32.41
C GLN A 463 2.88 -5.05 32.91
N LYS A 464 3.31 -5.54 34.08
CA LYS A 464 4.63 -5.20 34.63
C LYS A 464 5.76 -5.76 33.73
N ARG A 465 5.60 -6.97 33.22
CA ARG A 465 6.58 -7.59 32.32
C ARG A 465 6.68 -6.84 30.99
N ARG A 466 5.56 -6.38 30.41
CA ARG A 466 5.58 -5.52 29.22
C ARG A 466 6.31 -4.21 29.46
N THR A 467 6.09 -3.56 30.61
CA THR A 467 6.80 -2.33 30.97
C THR A 467 8.31 -2.58 31.11
N LEU A 468 8.71 -3.69 31.76
CA LEU A 468 10.12 -4.08 31.86
C LEU A 468 10.71 -4.39 30.48
N THR A 469 9.98 -5.07 29.63
CA THR A 469 10.43 -5.40 28.26
C THR A 469 10.66 -4.11 27.44
N TRP A 470 9.81 -3.10 27.58
CA TRP A 470 10.02 -1.77 26.99
C TRP A 470 11.27 -1.09 27.53
N SER A 471 11.50 -1.13 28.84
CA SER A 471 12.72 -0.59 29.46
C SER A 471 13.96 -1.29 28.91
N GLN A 472 13.92 -2.60 28.69
CA GLN A 472 15.02 -3.35 28.06
C GLN A 472 15.26 -2.89 26.60
N ILE A 473 14.22 -2.65 25.80
CA ILE A 473 14.36 -2.09 24.44
C ILE A 473 15.13 -0.77 24.48
N GLU A 474 14.78 0.13 25.41
CA GLU A 474 15.48 1.41 25.57
C GLU A 474 16.95 1.23 25.97
N GLN A 475 17.21 0.36 26.93
CA GLN A 475 18.57 0.07 27.37
C GLN A 475 19.44 -0.50 26.24
N ILE A 476 18.89 -1.39 25.41
CA ILE A 476 19.57 -1.94 24.24
C ILE A 476 19.93 -0.80 23.26
N GLY A 477 18.99 0.10 22.96
CA GLY A 477 19.25 1.24 22.09
C GLY A 477 20.31 2.20 22.63
N VAL A 478 20.27 2.51 23.93
CA VAL A 478 21.29 3.35 24.60
C VAL A 478 22.66 2.67 24.56
N ALA A 479 22.73 1.39 24.92
CA ALA A 479 23.99 0.62 24.93
C ALA A 479 24.62 0.52 23.55
N ALA A 480 23.81 0.30 22.50
CA ALA A 480 24.27 0.29 21.13
C ALA A 480 24.86 1.65 20.72
N ARG A 481 24.18 2.78 21.01
CA ARG A 481 24.71 4.12 20.70
C ARG A 481 25.99 4.43 21.46
N MET A 482 26.08 4.07 22.73
CA MET A 482 27.32 4.26 23.50
C MET A 482 28.48 3.53 22.85
N LYS A 483 28.34 2.25 22.52
CA LYS A 483 29.36 1.46 21.83
C LYS A 483 29.72 2.04 20.46
N MET A 484 28.75 2.54 19.70
CA MET A 484 29.01 3.16 18.40
C MET A 484 29.70 4.51 18.54
N THR A 485 29.31 5.32 19.52
CA THR A 485 30.00 6.59 19.84
C THR A 485 31.46 6.36 20.19
N GLU A 486 31.74 5.36 21.00
CA GLU A 486 33.11 4.95 21.35
C GLU A 486 33.89 4.47 20.13
N LYS A 487 33.31 3.55 19.33
CA LYS A 487 33.95 2.94 18.17
C LYS A 487 34.26 3.91 17.06
N TYR A 488 33.36 4.83 16.77
CA TYR A 488 33.49 5.77 15.64
C TYR A 488 33.92 7.18 16.05
N THR A 489 34.06 7.43 17.34
CA THR A 489 34.48 8.74 17.91
C THR A 489 33.56 9.90 17.48
N ILE A 490 32.29 9.60 17.18
CA ILE A 490 31.25 10.57 16.78
C ILE A 490 29.97 10.28 17.54
N LYS A 491 29.16 11.30 17.84
CA LYS A 491 27.88 11.14 18.55
C LYS A 491 26.85 10.40 17.70
N PHE A 492 26.29 9.34 18.25
CA PHE A 492 25.20 8.53 17.68
C PHE A 492 23.87 8.79 18.35
#